data_cbf13f0b337b316c41f84535fe416b5f
#
_entry.id   cbf13f0b337b316c41f84535fe416b5f
#
_cell.length_a   1.000
_cell.length_b   1.000
_cell.length_c   1.000
_cell.angle_alpha   90.00
_cell.angle_beta   90.00
_cell.angle_gamma   90.00
#
_symmetry.space_group_name_H-M   'P 1'
#
loop_
_entity.id
_entity.type
_entity.pdbx_description
1 polymer ?
#
loop_
_entity_poly.entity_id
_entity_poly.type
_entity_poly.pdbx_seq_one_letter_code
_entity_poly.pdbx_strand_id
1 'polypeptide(L)'
;MAIGVGVSSKLVLALAIVCAAALLAGILFEYGPVNAGHAGVFNPSFFGYGKVNISNQTYRVLLATNQTQQLDGLMYATEADLQGLNVSGMMFVFQRSADECFWMSNTQIPLRQAWIESNVIVYVYSATPYSTASKCYNGDEVLEVPAGSNVPVNVGEVIRLGD
;
A
#
# COMPACT_ATOMS: atom_id res chain seq x y z
N MET A 1 64.59 -11.49 1.59
CA MET A 1 64.57 -10.03 1.60
C MET A 1 63.10 -9.63 1.42
N ALA A 2 62.38 -9.38 2.51
CA ALA A 2 60.96 -9.04 2.49
C ALA A 2 60.82 -7.51 2.47
N ILE A 3 60.17 -6.96 1.42
CA ILE A 3 59.91 -5.54 1.30
C ILE A 3 58.56 -5.27 1.99
N GLY A 4 58.61 -4.75 3.20
CA GLY A 4 57.43 -4.30 3.93
C GLY A 4 56.96 -2.96 3.37
N VAL A 5 55.81 -2.95 2.70
CA VAL A 5 55.15 -1.69 2.29
C VAL A 5 54.42 -1.10 3.51
N GLY A 6 55.04 -0.14 4.15
CA GLY A 6 54.42 0.59 5.27
C GLY A 6 53.31 1.50 4.75
N VAL A 7 52.06 1.14 4.93
CA VAL A 7 50.91 2.00 4.66
C VAL A 7 50.87 3.12 5.72
N SER A 8 50.97 4.38 5.29
CA SER A 8 50.99 5.54 6.20
C SER A 8 49.67 5.61 6.99
N SER A 9 49.75 5.78 8.32
CA SER A 9 48.62 5.93 9.22
C SER A 9 47.63 7.02 8.81
N LYS A 10 48.13 8.05 8.12
CA LYS A 10 47.32 9.15 7.55
C LYS A 10 46.45 8.69 6.38
N LEU A 11 46.93 7.70 5.57
CA LEU A 11 46.16 7.14 4.46
C LEU A 11 45.02 6.25 4.98
N VAL A 12 45.27 5.48 6.02
CA VAL A 12 44.24 4.62 6.66
C VAL A 12 43.17 5.47 7.31
N LEU A 13 43.50 6.59 7.95
CA LEU A 13 42.53 7.49 8.56
C LEU A 13 41.69 8.22 7.49
N ALA A 14 42.29 8.64 6.37
CA ALA A 14 41.57 9.26 5.27
C ALA A 14 40.59 8.29 4.61
N LEU A 15 40.96 7.03 4.41
CA LEU A 15 40.03 6.01 3.88
C LEU A 15 38.84 5.72 4.86
N ALA A 16 39.14 5.70 6.17
CA ALA A 16 38.07 5.46 7.17
C ALA A 16 37.03 6.60 7.20
N ILE A 17 37.46 7.84 7.03
CA ILE A 17 36.57 9.02 6.99
C ILE A 17 35.70 8.98 5.72
N VAL A 18 36.28 8.60 4.56
CA VAL A 18 35.55 8.53 3.31
C VAL A 18 34.50 7.39 3.36
N CYS A 19 34.85 6.23 3.95
CA CYS A 19 33.87 5.14 4.13
C CYS A 19 32.76 5.51 5.10
N ALA A 20 33.06 6.22 6.20
CA ALA A 20 32.04 6.68 7.15
C ALA A 20 31.09 7.72 6.52
N ALA A 21 31.62 8.63 5.71
CA ALA A 21 30.79 9.61 4.98
C ALA A 21 29.90 8.93 3.91
N ALA A 22 30.39 7.90 3.22
CA ALA A 22 29.61 7.14 2.25
C ALA A 22 28.50 6.32 2.92
N LEU A 23 28.74 5.74 4.10
CA LEU A 23 27.72 5.03 4.87
C LEU A 23 26.64 6.00 5.40
N LEU A 24 27.01 7.18 5.87
CA LEU A 24 26.05 8.20 6.30
C LEU A 24 25.22 8.74 5.12
N ALA A 25 25.85 8.95 3.95
CA ALA A 25 25.13 9.36 2.74
C ALA A 25 24.18 8.25 2.22
N GLY A 26 24.57 6.97 2.31
CA GLY A 26 23.72 5.85 1.96
C GLY A 26 22.49 5.74 2.87
N ILE A 27 22.66 5.92 4.18
CA ILE A 27 21.55 5.91 5.15
C ILE A 27 20.59 7.08 4.91
N LEU A 28 21.10 8.26 4.54
CA LEU A 28 20.26 9.43 4.23
C LEU A 28 19.56 9.32 2.87
N PHE A 29 20.04 8.44 1.97
CA PHE A 29 19.41 8.25 0.66
C PHE A 29 18.32 7.17 0.68
N GLU A 30 18.38 6.22 1.65
CA GLU A 30 17.31 5.24 1.87
C GLU A 30 16.12 5.82 2.63
N TYR A 31 16.35 6.87 3.45
CA TYR A 31 15.28 7.71 3.99
C TYR A 31 15.13 8.95 3.09
N GLY A 32 14.69 8.75 1.84
CA GLY A 32 14.14 9.83 1.04
C GLY A 32 13.07 10.56 1.87
N PRO A 33 12.78 11.86 1.62
CA PRO A 33 11.80 12.58 2.41
C PRO A 33 10.55 11.73 2.45
N VAL A 34 10.17 11.26 3.64
CA VAL A 34 8.84 10.68 3.87
C VAL A 34 7.89 11.72 3.31
N ASN A 35 7.35 11.41 2.14
CA ASN A 35 6.48 12.34 1.44
C ASN A 35 5.44 12.81 2.44
N ALA A 36 5.40 14.11 2.67
CA ALA A 36 4.42 14.79 3.50
C ALA A 36 3.02 14.68 2.85
N GLY A 37 2.62 13.47 2.44
CA GLY A 37 1.31 13.13 1.92
C GLY A 37 0.25 13.05 3.01
N HIS A 38 0.66 12.94 4.28
CA HIS A 38 -0.28 12.66 5.38
C HIS A 38 -0.30 13.77 6.41
N ALA A 39 -0.88 14.91 6.06
CA ALA A 39 -1.30 15.89 7.05
C ALA A 39 -2.54 15.43 7.86
N GLY A 40 -2.78 14.10 7.99
CA GLY A 40 -3.95 13.57 8.66
C GLY A 40 -5.27 13.84 7.94
N VAL A 41 -5.22 14.07 6.62
CA VAL A 41 -6.39 14.35 5.77
C VAL A 41 -6.37 13.43 4.56
N PHE A 42 -7.53 12.84 4.26
CA PHE A 42 -7.70 12.04 3.05
C PHE A 42 -7.61 12.93 1.79
N ASN A 43 -6.75 12.57 0.86
CA ASN A 43 -6.58 13.28 -0.40
C ASN A 43 -6.96 12.40 -1.59
N PRO A 44 -8.21 12.44 -2.09
CA PRO A 44 -8.67 11.59 -3.18
C PRO A 44 -7.99 11.88 -4.52
N SER A 45 -7.44 13.09 -4.74
CA SER A 45 -6.76 13.43 -5.99
C SER A 45 -5.44 12.68 -6.19
N PHE A 46 -4.95 12.02 -5.13
CA PHE A 46 -3.76 11.20 -5.13
C PHE A 46 -3.98 9.84 -5.82
N PHE A 47 -5.22 9.39 -5.94
CA PHE A 47 -5.59 8.09 -6.49
C PHE A 47 -6.17 8.21 -7.90
N GLY A 48 -6.02 7.15 -8.68
CA GLY A 48 -6.77 6.98 -9.93
C GLY A 48 -8.23 6.60 -9.67
N TYR A 49 -9.01 6.51 -10.74
CA TYR A 49 -10.37 5.98 -10.72
C TYR A 49 -10.47 4.79 -11.66
N GLY A 50 -11.22 3.78 -11.25
CA GLY A 50 -11.52 2.60 -12.04
C GLY A 50 -12.94 2.12 -11.82
N LYS A 51 -13.26 1.03 -12.49
CA LYS A 51 -14.53 0.33 -12.33
C LYS A 51 -14.23 -1.13 -12.03
N VAL A 52 -15.00 -1.73 -11.14
CA VAL A 52 -14.96 -3.17 -10.90
C VAL A 52 -16.33 -3.77 -11.22
N ASN A 53 -16.32 -4.89 -11.91
CA ASN A 53 -17.51 -5.66 -12.26
C ASN A 53 -17.58 -6.89 -11.36
N ILE A 54 -18.65 -6.98 -10.55
CA ILE A 54 -18.94 -8.10 -9.65
C ILE A 54 -20.42 -8.43 -9.79
N SER A 55 -20.76 -9.72 -9.93
CA SER A 55 -22.15 -10.20 -10.00
C SER A 55 -23.04 -9.41 -10.99
N ASN A 56 -22.49 -9.11 -12.19
CA ASN A 56 -23.13 -8.33 -13.26
C ASN A 56 -23.45 -6.85 -12.89
N GLN A 57 -22.86 -6.33 -11.85
CA GLN A 57 -22.94 -4.91 -11.47
C GLN A 57 -21.58 -4.25 -11.57
N THR A 58 -21.58 -2.97 -11.94
CA THR A 58 -20.38 -2.15 -12.05
C THR A 58 -20.32 -1.17 -10.90
N TYR A 59 -19.20 -1.15 -10.20
CA TYR A 59 -18.92 -0.23 -9.10
C TYR A 59 -17.72 0.64 -9.45
N ARG A 60 -17.84 1.93 -9.22
CA ARG A 60 -16.72 2.86 -9.34
C ARG A 60 -15.87 2.77 -8.09
N VAL A 61 -14.53 2.73 -8.24
CA VAL A 61 -13.57 2.62 -7.15
C VAL A 61 -12.40 3.58 -7.33
N LEU A 62 -11.73 3.91 -6.25
CA LEU A 62 -10.39 4.49 -6.30
C LEU A 62 -9.37 3.39 -6.66
N LEU A 63 -8.27 3.77 -7.30
CA LEU A 63 -7.19 2.86 -7.68
C LEU A 63 -5.90 3.23 -6.96
N ALA A 64 -5.31 2.27 -6.25
CA ALA A 64 -3.98 2.33 -5.68
C ALA A 64 -3.05 1.41 -6.47
N THR A 65 -2.27 1.99 -7.40
CA THR A 65 -1.47 1.24 -8.39
C THR A 65 0.03 1.37 -8.20
N ASN A 66 0.48 2.15 -7.22
CA ASN A 66 1.88 2.31 -6.85
C ASN A 66 2.06 2.21 -5.34
N GLN A 67 3.30 1.97 -4.92
CA GLN A 67 3.63 1.72 -3.52
C GLN A 67 3.15 2.83 -2.57
N THR A 68 3.29 4.10 -2.93
CA THR A 68 2.87 5.20 -2.07
C THR A 68 1.34 5.21 -1.90
N GLN A 69 0.58 5.05 -2.98
CA GLN A 69 -0.88 4.92 -2.93
C GLN A 69 -1.32 3.71 -2.11
N GLN A 70 -0.62 2.57 -2.25
CA GLN A 70 -0.91 1.34 -1.50
C GLN A 70 -0.63 1.47 -0.01
N LEU A 71 0.41 2.24 0.38
CA LEU A 71 0.70 2.55 1.78
C LEU A 71 -0.35 3.48 2.40
N ASP A 72 -0.87 4.44 1.62
CA ASP A 72 -1.86 5.41 2.07
C ASP A 72 -3.25 4.80 2.21
N GLY A 73 -3.68 4.08 1.18
CA GLY A 73 -4.98 3.44 1.16
C GLY A 73 -6.12 4.38 1.54
N LEU A 74 -7.07 3.89 2.34
CA LEU A 74 -8.21 4.67 2.84
C LEU A 74 -7.93 5.34 4.20
N MET A 75 -6.65 5.57 4.57
CA MET A 75 -6.32 6.32 5.77
C MET A 75 -6.99 7.70 5.74
N TYR A 76 -7.56 8.11 6.88
CA TYR A 76 -8.26 9.38 7.10
C TYR A 76 -9.55 9.58 6.28
N ALA A 77 -9.90 8.68 5.37
CA ALA A 77 -11.16 8.74 4.63
C ALA A 77 -12.37 8.56 5.56
N THR A 78 -13.46 9.24 5.23
CA THR A 78 -14.78 9.04 5.83
C THR A 78 -15.72 8.37 4.83
N GLU A 79 -16.83 7.80 5.30
CA GLU A 79 -17.88 7.31 4.39
C GLU A 79 -18.46 8.44 3.53
N ALA A 80 -18.54 9.67 4.09
CA ALA A 80 -19.01 10.85 3.36
C ALA A 80 -18.05 11.23 2.21
N ASP A 81 -16.73 11.05 2.38
CA ASP A 81 -15.77 11.27 1.30
C ASP A 81 -16.00 10.30 0.15
N LEU A 82 -16.16 9.00 0.44
CA LEU A 82 -16.43 8.00 -0.60
C LEU A 82 -17.77 8.24 -1.31
N GLN A 83 -18.81 8.62 -0.56
CA GLN A 83 -20.11 8.98 -1.11
C GLN A 83 -20.03 10.24 -1.98
N GLY A 84 -19.35 11.29 -1.52
CA GLY A 84 -19.13 12.53 -2.25
C GLY A 84 -18.38 12.34 -3.58
N LEU A 85 -17.47 11.36 -3.63
CA LEU A 85 -16.75 10.95 -4.83
C LEU A 85 -17.53 9.98 -5.72
N ASN A 86 -18.67 9.49 -5.24
CA ASN A 86 -19.45 8.43 -5.87
C ASN A 86 -18.60 7.18 -6.18
N VAL A 87 -17.82 6.72 -5.15
CA VAL A 87 -17.03 5.49 -5.22
C VAL A 87 -17.46 4.52 -4.14
N SER A 88 -17.38 3.23 -4.44
CA SER A 88 -17.80 2.14 -3.55
C SER A 88 -16.67 1.64 -2.64
N GLY A 89 -15.42 2.10 -2.87
CA GLY A 89 -14.25 1.69 -2.13
C GLY A 89 -12.96 1.94 -2.90
N MET A 90 -11.93 1.15 -2.61
CA MET A 90 -10.60 1.25 -3.23
C MET A 90 -10.11 -0.12 -3.69
N MET A 91 -9.59 -0.19 -4.92
CA MET A 91 -8.91 -1.35 -5.49
C MET A 91 -7.40 -1.10 -5.45
N PHE A 92 -6.68 -2.00 -4.81
CA PHE A 92 -5.22 -2.08 -4.81
C PHE A 92 -4.82 -3.07 -5.89
N VAL A 93 -3.91 -2.65 -6.77
CA VAL A 93 -3.43 -3.48 -7.89
C VAL A 93 -1.93 -3.67 -7.74
N PHE A 94 -1.49 -4.92 -7.62
CA PHE A 94 -0.10 -5.30 -7.45
C PHE A 94 0.49 -5.83 -8.76
N GLN A 95 1.81 -5.74 -8.91
CA GLN A 95 2.47 -6.21 -10.14
C GLN A 95 2.50 -7.73 -10.27
N ARG A 96 2.33 -8.44 -9.17
CA ARG A 96 2.35 -9.91 -9.08
C ARG A 96 1.60 -10.35 -7.85
N SER A 97 1.14 -11.58 -7.85
CA SER A 97 0.59 -12.22 -6.67
C SER A 97 1.68 -12.43 -5.59
N ALA A 98 1.37 -12.01 -4.38
CA ALA A 98 2.20 -12.17 -3.19
C ALA A 98 1.34 -12.12 -1.94
N ASP A 99 1.94 -12.38 -0.76
CA ASP A 99 1.30 -12.15 0.53
C ASP A 99 1.18 -10.65 0.79
N GLU A 100 0.02 -10.08 0.48
CA GLU A 100 -0.29 -8.68 0.68
C GLU A 100 -0.92 -8.46 2.06
N CYS A 101 -0.29 -7.58 2.85
CA CYS A 101 -0.65 -7.34 4.24
C CYS A 101 -1.35 -5.99 4.43
N PHE A 102 -2.53 -6.02 5.03
CA PHE A 102 -3.34 -4.84 5.29
C PHE A 102 -3.57 -4.63 6.78
N TRP A 103 -3.61 -3.38 7.20
CA TRP A 103 -3.91 -2.93 8.56
C TRP A 103 -4.94 -1.80 8.51
N MET A 104 -5.42 -1.35 9.66
CA MET A 104 -6.42 -0.29 9.76
C MET A 104 -5.88 0.95 10.47
N SER A 105 -4.55 1.15 10.48
CA SER A 105 -3.95 2.34 11.07
C SER A 105 -4.51 3.60 10.39
N ASN A 106 -4.94 4.58 11.19
CA ASN A 106 -5.57 5.81 10.70
C ASN A 106 -6.81 5.62 9.81
N THR A 107 -7.40 4.43 9.76
CA THR A 107 -8.60 4.13 8.98
C THR A 107 -9.81 4.02 9.93
N GLN A 108 -10.73 4.98 9.82
CA GLN A 108 -11.89 5.10 10.71
C GLN A 108 -13.15 4.38 10.20
N ILE A 109 -13.19 4.02 8.93
CA ILE A 109 -14.30 3.30 8.32
C ILE A 109 -14.13 1.80 8.58
N PRO A 110 -15.11 1.07 9.14
CA PRO A 110 -15.05 -0.38 9.16
C PRO A 110 -15.09 -0.90 7.72
N LEU A 111 -14.15 -1.80 7.37
CA LEU A 111 -13.97 -2.27 6.00
C LEU A 111 -14.17 -3.78 5.88
N ARG A 112 -14.62 -4.22 4.70
CA ARG A 112 -14.38 -5.57 4.20
C ARG A 112 -13.21 -5.50 3.24
N GLN A 113 -12.15 -6.25 3.53
CA GLN A 113 -10.95 -6.39 2.71
C GLN A 113 -11.04 -7.73 1.98
N ALA A 114 -11.06 -7.71 0.65
CA ALA A 114 -11.20 -8.90 -0.19
C ALA A 114 -9.93 -9.09 -1.02
N TRP A 115 -9.16 -10.16 -0.74
CA TRP A 115 -8.02 -10.57 -1.55
C TRP A 115 -8.48 -11.33 -2.77
N ILE A 116 -7.90 -10.99 -3.90
CA ILE A 116 -8.28 -11.47 -5.23
C ILE A 116 -7.04 -12.13 -5.83
N GLU A 117 -7.23 -13.29 -6.40
CA GLU A 117 -6.22 -14.03 -7.16
C GLU A 117 -6.82 -14.44 -8.50
N SER A 118 -6.20 -14.01 -9.60
CA SER A 118 -6.67 -14.34 -10.96
C SER A 118 -8.16 -14.01 -11.18
N ASN A 119 -8.58 -12.82 -10.77
CA ASN A 119 -9.96 -12.32 -10.83
C ASN A 119 -10.99 -13.05 -9.94
N VAL A 120 -10.58 -13.85 -8.98
CA VAL A 120 -11.49 -14.53 -8.03
C VAL A 120 -11.19 -14.05 -6.62
N ILE A 121 -12.22 -13.69 -5.85
CA ILE A 121 -12.08 -13.38 -4.43
C ILE A 121 -11.76 -14.69 -3.68
N VAL A 122 -10.54 -14.77 -3.14
CA VAL A 122 -10.03 -15.98 -2.44
C VAL A 122 -10.13 -15.88 -0.92
N TYR A 123 -10.16 -14.65 -0.39
CA TYR A 123 -10.29 -14.42 1.05
C TYR A 123 -11.00 -13.10 1.32
N VAL A 124 -11.81 -13.04 2.38
CA VAL A 124 -12.47 -11.81 2.84
C VAL A 124 -12.28 -11.66 4.35
N TYR A 125 -11.87 -10.48 4.77
CA TYR A 125 -11.67 -10.12 6.17
C TYR A 125 -12.50 -8.89 6.54
N SER A 126 -13.19 -8.97 7.69
CA SER A 126 -13.89 -7.83 8.28
C SER A 126 -12.92 -7.07 9.18
N ALA A 127 -12.48 -5.93 8.72
CA ALA A 127 -11.45 -5.14 9.36
C ALA A 127 -12.04 -4.09 10.31
N THR A 128 -11.54 -4.08 11.56
CA THR A 128 -11.99 -3.17 12.60
C THR A 128 -11.21 -1.84 12.50
N PRO A 129 -11.89 -0.68 12.57
CA PRO A 129 -11.25 0.63 12.55
C PRO A 129 -10.10 0.75 13.55
N TYR A 130 -9.05 1.45 13.16
CA TYR A 130 -7.85 1.76 13.96
C TYR A 130 -7.04 0.54 14.43
N SER A 131 -7.35 -0.68 14.00
CA SER A 131 -6.55 -1.85 14.32
C SER A 131 -5.17 -1.74 13.70
N THR A 132 -4.13 -1.94 14.51
CA THR A 132 -2.72 -1.99 14.07
C THR A 132 -2.27 -3.42 13.73
N ALA A 133 -3.11 -4.42 14.01
CA ALA A 133 -2.84 -5.80 13.61
C ALA A 133 -2.97 -5.95 12.09
N SER A 134 -1.93 -6.46 11.46
CA SER A 134 -1.95 -6.75 10.02
C SER A 134 -2.64 -8.07 9.73
N LYS A 135 -3.40 -8.10 8.64
CA LYS A 135 -3.95 -9.30 8.03
C LYS A 135 -3.31 -9.50 6.67
N CYS A 136 -2.67 -10.66 6.47
CA CYS A 136 -2.00 -10.98 5.21
C CYS A 136 -2.68 -12.16 4.54
N TYR A 137 -2.78 -12.11 3.22
CA TYR A 137 -3.22 -13.21 2.38
C TYR A 137 -2.66 -13.05 0.96
N ASN A 138 -2.53 -14.15 0.23
CA ASN A 138 -2.01 -14.13 -1.13
C ASN A 138 -3.03 -13.53 -2.10
N GLY A 139 -2.57 -12.62 -2.99
CA GLY A 139 -3.40 -11.99 -4.01
C GLY A 139 -2.58 -11.08 -4.93
N ASP A 140 -3.11 -10.85 -6.11
CA ASP A 140 -2.61 -9.86 -7.09
C ASP A 140 -3.40 -8.56 -7.05
N GLU A 141 -4.57 -8.58 -6.41
CA GLU A 141 -5.42 -7.41 -6.13
C GLU A 141 -6.06 -7.51 -4.74
N VAL A 142 -6.40 -6.37 -4.15
CA VAL A 142 -7.23 -6.32 -2.94
C VAL A 142 -8.29 -5.24 -3.11
N LEU A 143 -9.56 -5.58 -2.86
CA LEU A 143 -10.67 -4.63 -2.84
C LEU A 143 -11.07 -4.32 -1.40
N GLU A 144 -11.01 -3.05 -1.03
CA GLU A 144 -11.56 -2.54 0.22
C GLU A 144 -12.88 -1.83 -0.03
N VAL A 145 -13.92 -2.22 0.70
CA VAL A 145 -15.23 -1.56 0.68
C VAL A 145 -15.74 -1.30 2.10
N PRO A 146 -16.51 -0.24 2.36
CA PRO A 146 -17.16 -0.06 3.66
C PRO A 146 -17.97 -1.29 4.06
N ALA A 147 -17.89 -1.70 5.31
CA ALA A 147 -18.55 -2.90 5.81
C ALA A 147 -20.08 -2.88 5.61
N GLY A 148 -20.68 -1.68 5.67
CA GLY A 148 -22.11 -1.45 5.42
C GLY A 148 -22.50 -1.34 3.94
N SER A 149 -21.55 -1.43 3.00
CA SER A 149 -21.84 -1.32 1.56
C SER A 149 -22.55 -2.57 1.03
N ASN A 150 -23.30 -2.41 -0.05
CA ASN A 150 -24.00 -3.49 -0.75
C ASN A 150 -23.14 -4.17 -1.84
N VAL A 151 -21.85 -3.84 -1.94
CA VAL A 151 -20.93 -4.52 -2.88
C VAL A 151 -20.79 -5.99 -2.47
N PRO A 152 -21.06 -6.96 -3.37
CA PRO A 152 -21.08 -8.38 -3.01
C PRO A 152 -19.66 -8.98 -2.96
N VAL A 153 -18.88 -8.66 -1.93
CA VAL A 153 -17.54 -9.22 -1.72
C VAL A 153 -17.63 -10.53 -0.92
N ASN A 154 -17.75 -11.65 -1.63
CA ASN A 154 -17.80 -12.99 -1.06
C ASN A 154 -16.73 -13.89 -1.69
N VAL A 155 -16.18 -14.82 -0.93
CA VAL A 155 -15.22 -15.81 -1.47
C VAL A 155 -15.88 -16.61 -2.59
N GLY A 156 -15.17 -16.73 -3.72
CA GLY A 156 -15.62 -17.38 -4.93
C GLY A 156 -16.29 -16.45 -5.96
N GLU A 157 -16.61 -15.20 -5.59
CA GLU A 157 -17.11 -14.21 -6.56
C GLU A 157 -16.03 -13.86 -7.58
N VAL A 158 -16.46 -13.73 -8.84
CA VAL A 158 -15.59 -13.26 -9.93
C VAL A 158 -15.65 -11.75 -9.99
N ILE A 159 -14.50 -11.13 -9.92
CA ILE A 159 -14.34 -9.69 -10.02
C ILE A 159 -13.42 -9.36 -11.20
N ARG A 160 -13.72 -8.29 -11.93
CA ARG A 160 -12.86 -7.81 -13.01
C ARG A 160 -12.72 -6.31 -12.93
N LEU A 161 -11.48 -5.84 -13.03
CA LEU A 161 -11.21 -4.44 -13.27
C LEU A 161 -11.67 -4.12 -14.69
N GLY A 162 -12.56 -3.12 -14.83
CA GLY A 162 -13.06 -2.66 -16.12
C GLY A 162 -12.22 -1.50 -16.66
N ASP A 163 -12.25 -1.32 -17.96
CA ASP A 163 -11.62 -0.20 -18.66
C ASP A 163 -12.28 1.14 -18.33
#